data_1041689bdfa89bbc04c8d15e92be74ab
#
_entry.id   1041689bdfa89bbc04c8d15e92be74ab
#
_cell.length_a   1.000
_cell.length_b   1.000
_cell.length_c   1.000
_cell.angle_alpha   90.00
_cell.angle_beta   90.00
_cell.angle_gamma   90.00
#
_symmetry.space_group_name_H-M   'P 1'
#
loop_
_entity.id
_entity.type
_entity.pdbx_description
1 polymer ?
#
loop_
_entity_poly.entity_id
_entity_poly.type
_entity_poly.pdbx_seq_one_letter_code
_entity_poly.pdbx_strand_id
1 'polypeptide(L)'
;MNTPAPPRRSPAPAPASGRRAALAASAFVAAGLLAAACSAGPDSGAGTGGAAKDSGGRPRIALITHGAKDDAFWKLVRAGADAAAAKDHVDLTYASDPDSAAQADLVRDAVRDRVDGIAVTLAKPEAMRAAITEARSAKIPVVGVNSGIGAWQAEGLLEYYGQDESVAGRSVGDKLDGLKAKHALCVIHEQGNVALEARCAGVKKTFDGRTDILYVDGTDLTAMTTVLTDRLRQDPTIDEVVANGADFALASVKAVKAAGSGAQVSTFDLNKSLVKAVERGDVRFAVDQQPYLQGYLAVDGLWLYRTNGNISGGGAAPVLTGPAFVTKENVASIAKYAAGGTR
;
A
#
# COMPACT_ATOMS: atom_id res chain seq x y z
N MET A 1 29.60 -48.02 -22.32
CA MET A 1 28.33 -48.32 -23.03
C MET A 1 27.31 -48.72 -22.00
N ASN A 2 26.45 -47.87 -21.59
CA ASN A 2 25.20 -48.17 -20.89
C ASN A 2 24.33 -46.89 -20.93
N THR A 3 23.31 -46.95 -21.79
CA THR A 3 22.32 -45.91 -22.00
C THR A 3 21.22 -46.07 -20.94
N PRO A 4 20.77 -45.01 -20.24
CA PRO A 4 19.61 -45.11 -19.37
C PRO A 4 18.31 -44.91 -20.14
N ALA A 5 17.29 -45.73 -19.78
CA ALA A 5 15.95 -45.76 -20.35
C ALA A 5 15.09 -44.54 -19.96
N PRO A 6 14.10 -44.15 -20.79
CA PRO A 6 13.24 -43.00 -20.52
C PRO A 6 12.15 -43.30 -19.48
N PRO A 7 11.61 -42.27 -18.78
CA PRO A 7 10.58 -42.44 -17.76
C PRO A 7 9.20 -42.73 -18.39
N ARG A 8 8.46 -43.65 -17.75
CA ARG A 8 7.08 -44.06 -18.09
C ARG A 8 6.09 -42.92 -17.79
N ARG A 9 5.24 -42.62 -18.77
CA ARG A 9 4.07 -41.75 -18.63
C ARG A 9 2.91 -42.51 -17.97
N SER A 10 2.32 -41.93 -16.93
CA SER A 10 1.06 -42.39 -16.33
C SER A 10 -0.14 -41.89 -17.13
N PRO A 11 -1.21 -42.70 -17.27
CA PRO A 11 -2.38 -42.34 -18.07
C PRO A 11 -3.36 -41.42 -17.34
N ALA A 12 -3.99 -40.52 -18.10
CA ALA A 12 -5.05 -39.62 -17.66
C ALA A 12 -6.37 -40.35 -17.39
N PRO A 13 -7.22 -39.88 -16.45
CA PRO A 13 -8.56 -40.47 -16.26
C PRO A 13 -9.56 -39.98 -17.32
N ALA A 14 -10.44 -40.90 -17.75
CA ALA A 14 -11.49 -40.67 -18.71
C ALA A 14 -12.71 -39.97 -18.15
N PRO A 15 -13.54 -39.27 -18.98
CA PRO A 15 -14.72 -38.55 -18.54
C PRO A 15 -15.92 -39.47 -18.30
N ALA A 16 -16.65 -39.25 -17.21
CA ALA A 16 -17.88 -39.94 -16.89
C ALA A 16 -19.07 -39.36 -17.68
N SER A 17 -19.76 -40.25 -18.38
CA SER A 17 -20.93 -39.98 -19.17
C SER A 17 -22.19 -39.76 -18.33
N GLY A 18 -23.06 -38.89 -18.86
CA GLY A 18 -24.29 -38.42 -18.23
C GLY A 18 -25.40 -39.45 -18.08
N ARG A 19 -26.33 -39.12 -17.21
CA ARG A 19 -27.73 -39.60 -17.29
C ARG A 19 -28.70 -38.40 -17.09
N ARG A 20 -29.45 -38.18 -18.16
CA ARG A 20 -30.66 -37.37 -18.18
C ARG A 20 -31.77 -38.13 -17.48
N ALA A 21 -32.53 -37.48 -16.61
CA ALA A 21 -33.89 -37.92 -16.29
C ALA A 21 -34.78 -36.68 -16.23
N ALA A 22 -35.93 -36.84 -16.86
CA ALA A 22 -36.86 -35.78 -17.22
C ALA A 22 -38.01 -35.65 -16.20
N LEU A 23 -38.60 -34.45 -16.18
CA LEU A 23 -40.01 -34.07 -16.03
C LEU A 23 -40.89 -34.68 -14.90
N ALA A 24 -41.41 -33.80 -14.04
CA ALA A 24 -42.86 -33.73 -13.84
C ALA A 24 -43.24 -32.33 -13.29
N ALA A 25 -44.09 -31.67 -14.02
CA ALA A 25 -44.80 -30.45 -13.62
C ALA A 25 -46.02 -30.85 -12.77
N SER A 26 -46.32 -30.06 -11.75
CA SER A 26 -47.69 -30.03 -11.18
C SER A 26 -47.94 -28.62 -10.62
N ALA A 27 -48.83 -27.94 -11.28
CA ALA A 27 -49.48 -26.70 -10.82
C ALA A 27 -50.59 -27.01 -9.82
N PHE A 28 -50.66 -26.24 -8.73
CA PHE A 28 -51.90 -26.02 -7.98
C PHE A 28 -52.02 -24.56 -7.56
N VAL A 29 -53.08 -23.96 -8.08
CA VAL A 29 -53.63 -22.66 -7.69
C VAL A 29 -54.60 -22.89 -6.54
N ALA A 30 -54.45 -22.10 -5.47
CA ALA A 30 -55.61 -21.79 -4.61
C ALA A 30 -55.40 -20.46 -3.90
N ALA A 31 -56.28 -19.53 -4.19
CA ALA A 31 -56.46 -18.24 -3.54
C ALA A 31 -57.18 -18.41 -2.20
N GLY A 32 -56.84 -17.57 -1.21
CA GLY A 32 -57.56 -17.45 0.05
C GLY A 32 -57.23 -16.16 0.79
N LEU A 33 -58.17 -15.23 0.78
CA LEU A 33 -58.18 -13.93 1.47
C LEU A 33 -58.62 -14.08 2.96
N LEU A 34 -58.31 -13.01 3.73
CA LEU A 34 -58.89 -12.57 5.04
C LEU A 34 -58.16 -13.10 6.30
N ALA A 35 -57.84 -12.36 7.30
CA ALA A 35 -58.28 -11.12 7.92
C ALA A 35 -57.39 -10.83 9.14
N ALA A 36 -57.36 -9.59 9.55
CA ALA A 36 -56.64 -9.06 10.70
C ALA A 36 -57.13 -9.62 12.04
N ALA A 37 -56.23 -9.79 13.02
CA ALA A 37 -56.52 -9.63 14.42
C ALA A 37 -55.28 -9.22 15.22
N CYS A 38 -55.35 -8.09 15.87
CA CYS A 38 -54.44 -7.66 16.93
C CYS A 38 -54.62 -8.53 18.18
N SER A 39 -53.52 -8.98 18.79
CA SER A 39 -53.51 -9.18 20.23
C SER A 39 -52.12 -9.01 20.80
N ALA A 40 -52.01 -8.11 21.76
CA ALA A 40 -50.85 -7.87 22.60
C ALA A 40 -50.73 -8.95 23.67
N GLY A 41 -49.47 -9.31 23.99
CA GLY A 41 -49.13 -10.10 25.17
C GLY A 41 -47.62 -10.28 25.31
N PRO A 42 -47.02 -10.23 26.47
CA PRO A 42 -45.69 -9.79 26.71
C PRO A 42 -44.65 -10.91 26.94
N ASP A 43 -43.41 -10.47 26.72
CA ASP A 43 -42.17 -10.90 27.39
C ASP A 43 -41.61 -12.32 27.23
N SER A 44 -40.40 -12.38 26.68
CA SER A 44 -39.18 -12.88 27.33
C SER A 44 -38.07 -13.20 26.31
N GLY A 45 -36.92 -12.60 26.52
CA GLY A 45 -35.66 -13.30 26.26
C GLY A 45 -34.76 -12.78 25.18
N ALA A 46 -33.96 -11.80 25.51
CA ALA A 46 -32.51 -11.67 25.29
C ALA A 46 -31.92 -12.30 24.03
N GLY A 47 -31.63 -11.46 23.07
CA GLY A 47 -30.68 -11.65 22.00
C GLY A 47 -30.09 -10.30 21.66
N THR A 48 -29.11 -9.79 22.45
CA THR A 48 -28.42 -8.53 22.22
C THR A 48 -27.39 -8.71 21.11
N GLY A 49 -27.83 -8.75 19.89
CA GLY A 49 -27.03 -8.34 18.75
C GLY A 49 -27.15 -6.83 18.67
N GLY A 50 -26.16 -6.10 19.19
CA GLY A 50 -26.11 -4.65 19.09
C GLY A 50 -25.87 -4.23 17.62
N ALA A 51 -26.94 -4.10 16.85
CA ALA A 51 -26.92 -3.32 15.63
C ALA A 51 -26.65 -1.88 16.06
N ALA A 52 -25.47 -1.37 15.68
CA ALA A 52 -25.17 0.06 15.80
C ALA A 52 -26.32 0.83 15.14
N LYS A 53 -26.94 1.73 15.89
CA LYS A 53 -27.97 2.62 15.38
C LYS A 53 -27.37 3.38 14.20
N ASP A 54 -27.85 3.11 13.01
CA ASP A 54 -27.63 3.91 11.83
C ASP A 54 -28.16 5.32 12.12
N SER A 55 -27.24 6.21 12.48
CA SER A 55 -27.51 7.64 12.57
C SER A 55 -27.51 8.16 11.14
N GLY A 56 -28.54 8.06 10.37
CA GLY A 56 -28.78 8.44 8.97
C GLY A 56 -27.87 9.50 8.29
N GLY A 57 -26.65 9.65 8.73
CA GLY A 57 -25.59 10.51 8.21
C GLY A 57 -24.55 9.70 7.40
N ARG A 58 -23.82 10.39 6.55
CA ARG A 58 -22.69 9.82 5.78
C ARG A 58 -21.62 9.31 6.76
N PRO A 59 -21.00 8.14 6.53
CA PRO A 59 -19.88 7.68 7.34
C PRO A 59 -18.75 8.70 7.28
N ARG A 60 -18.15 9.01 8.43
CA ARG A 60 -17.02 9.93 8.55
C ARG A 60 -15.74 9.12 8.71
N ILE A 61 -14.82 9.25 7.77
CA ILE A 61 -13.53 8.54 7.79
C ILE A 61 -12.41 9.57 7.80
N ALA A 62 -11.40 9.32 8.63
CA ALA A 62 -10.16 10.11 8.65
C ALA A 62 -9.02 9.31 8.00
N LEU A 63 -8.34 9.89 7.01
CA LEU A 63 -7.08 9.40 6.48
C LEU A 63 -5.94 10.26 7.03
N ILE A 64 -5.07 9.66 7.82
CA ILE A 64 -4.00 10.34 8.56
C ILE A 64 -2.65 9.78 8.14
N THR A 65 -1.79 10.61 7.55
CA THR A 65 -0.49 10.19 7.01
C THR A 65 0.67 10.93 7.63
N HIS A 66 1.90 10.41 7.44
CA HIS A 66 3.15 11.07 7.82
C HIS A 66 3.72 11.94 6.69
N GLY A 67 2.93 12.19 5.64
CA GLY A 67 3.37 12.96 4.48
C GLY A 67 3.62 14.43 4.78
N ALA A 68 4.66 14.98 4.17
CA ALA A 68 4.87 16.41 4.17
C ALA A 68 3.78 17.13 3.35
N LYS A 69 3.56 18.40 3.67
CA LYS A 69 2.63 19.24 2.91
C LYS A 69 3.08 19.31 1.43
N ASP A 70 2.13 19.16 0.52
CA ASP A 70 2.36 19.23 -0.93
C ASP A 70 3.16 18.10 -1.57
N ASP A 71 3.51 17.04 -0.84
CA ASP A 71 4.17 15.87 -1.38
C ASP A 71 3.33 15.18 -2.47
N ALA A 72 3.97 14.93 -3.62
CA ALA A 72 3.30 14.38 -4.80
C ALA A 72 2.79 12.94 -4.59
N PHE A 73 3.52 12.13 -3.83
CA PHE A 73 3.13 10.76 -3.50
C PHE A 73 1.85 10.75 -2.67
N TRP A 74 1.79 11.57 -1.61
CA TRP A 74 0.61 11.63 -0.74
C TRP A 74 -0.61 12.25 -1.42
N LYS A 75 -0.41 13.13 -2.42
CA LYS A 75 -1.50 13.59 -3.29
C LYS A 75 -2.15 12.45 -4.06
N LEU A 76 -1.37 11.45 -4.53
CA LEU A 76 -1.91 10.25 -5.19
C LEU A 76 -2.70 9.37 -4.22
N VAL A 77 -2.18 9.12 -3.02
CA VAL A 77 -2.89 8.38 -1.96
C VAL A 77 -4.23 9.06 -1.65
N ARG A 78 -4.20 10.37 -1.42
CA ARG A 78 -5.39 11.16 -1.17
C ARG A 78 -6.38 11.11 -2.34
N ALA A 79 -5.94 11.25 -3.57
CA ALA A 79 -6.81 11.18 -4.75
C ALA A 79 -7.56 9.85 -4.84
N GLY A 80 -6.91 8.73 -4.49
CA GLY A 80 -7.56 7.43 -4.39
C GLY A 80 -8.60 7.38 -3.28
N ALA A 81 -8.27 7.90 -2.11
CA ALA A 81 -9.19 7.99 -0.98
C ALA A 81 -10.41 8.87 -1.29
N ASP A 82 -10.20 10.04 -1.92
CA ASP A 82 -11.28 10.94 -2.36
C ASP A 82 -12.21 10.25 -3.37
N ALA A 83 -11.67 9.44 -4.29
CA ALA A 83 -12.47 8.68 -5.26
C ALA A 83 -13.35 7.61 -4.60
N ALA A 84 -12.81 6.86 -3.62
CA ALA A 84 -13.60 5.90 -2.84
C ALA A 84 -14.66 6.62 -2.01
N ALA A 85 -14.31 7.72 -1.35
CA ALA A 85 -15.24 8.52 -0.55
C ALA A 85 -16.40 9.05 -1.39
N ALA A 86 -16.12 9.52 -2.60
CA ALA A 86 -17.16 9.99 -3.53
C ALA A 86 -18.09 8.85 -3.96
N LYS A 87 -17.54 7.67 -4.27
CA LYS A 87 -18.30 6.48 -4.66
C LYS A 87 -19.21 5.98 -3.52
N ASP A 88 -18.68 5.93 -2.30
CA ASP A 88 -19.33 5.31 -1.14
C ASP A 88 -20.11 6.30 -0.27
N HIS A 89 -20.21 7.55 -0.72
CA HIS A 89 -20.85 8.64 0.02
C HIS A 89 -20.28 8.84 1.42
N VAL A 90 -18.96 8.76 1.56
CA VAL A 90 -18.22 8.99 2.81
C VAL A 90 -17.83 10.46 2.93
N ASP A 91 -17.90 11.00 4.15
CA ASP A 91 -17.30 12.28 4.51
C ASP A 91 -15.85 12.02 4.93
N LEU A 92 -14.90 12.25 3.99
CA LEU A 92 -13.49 12.02 4.18
C LEU A 92 -12.77 13.26 4.72
N THR A 93 -12.03 13.09 5.82
CA THR A 93 -11.07 14.08 6.30
C THR A 93 -9.65 13.55 6.02
N TYR A 94 -8.81 14.37 5.38
CA TYR A 94 -7.39 14.09 5.19
C TYR A 94 -6.56 15.01 6.07
N ALA A 95 -5.65 14.44 6.87
CA ALA A 95 -4.68 15.16 7.67
C ALA A 95 -3.30 14.51 7.57
N SER A 96 -2.23 15.29 7.66
CA SER A 96 -0.88 14.77 7.59
C SER A 96 0.11 15.63 8.39
N ASP A 97 1.09 14.97 9.01
CA ASP A 97 2.22 15.63 9.63
C ASP A 97 3.45 14.71 9.58
N PRO A 98 4.64 15.19 9.15
CA PRO A 98 5.86 14.40 9.13
C PRO A 98 6.45 14.18 10.54
N ASP A 99 6.10 15.03 11.53
CA ASP A 99 6.41 14.78 12.92
C ASP A 99 5.47 13.70 13.49
N SER A 100 6.04 12.63 14.01
CA SER A 100 5.26 11.49 14.47
C SER A 100 4.41 11.76 15.72
N ALA A 101 4.80 12.72 16.57
CA ALA A 101 4.00 13.12 17.71
C ALA A 101 2.80 13.96 17.26
N ALA A 102 3.02 14.89 16.32
CA ALA A 102 1.94 15.65 15.71
C ALA A 102 1.00 14.73 14.90
N GLN A 103 1.51 13.73 14.16
CA GLN A 103 0.68 12.72 13.50
C GLN A 103 -0.19 11.94 14.51
N ALA A 104 0.37 11.56 15.67
CA ALA A 104 -0.40 10.90 16.73
C ALA A 104 -1.50 11.81 17.31
N ASP A 105 -1.26 13.12 17.42
CA ASP A 105 -2.29 14.07 17.85
C ASP A 105 -3.42 14.20 16.82
N LEU A 106 -3.14 14.13 15.52
CA LEU A 106 -4.18 14.06 14.49
C LEU A 106 -5.09 12.81 14.63
N VAL A 107 -4.53 11.68 15.07
CA VAL A 107 -5.34 10.48 15.39
C VAL A 107 -6.26 10.76 16.59
N ARG A 108 -5.73 11.40 17.64
CA ARG A 108 -6.54 11.79 18.82
C ARG A 108 -7.63 12.80 18.47
N ASP A 109 -7.37 13.71 17.53
CA ASP A 109 -8.37 14.64 17.02
C ASP A 109 -9.51 13.88 16.37
N ALA A 110 -9.21 12.93 15.48
CA ALA A 110 -10.21 12.07 14.85
C ALA A 110 -11.03 11.27 15.90
N VAL A 111 -10.39 10.81 16.97
CA VAL A 111 -11.09 10.14 18.11
C VAL A 111 -12.04 11.12 18.82
N ARG A 112 -11.61 12.36 19.10
CA ARG A 112 -12.47 13.39 19.71
C ARG A 112 -13.65 13.75 18.83
N ASP A 113 -13.42 13.78 17.52
CA ASP A 113 -14.48 14.04 16.52
C ASP A 113 -15.42 12.86 16.30
N ARG A 114 -15.10 11.71 16.91
CA ARG A 114 -15.90 10.48 16.82
C ARG A 114 -16.15 10.05 15.38
N VAL A 115 -15.08 9.98 14.57
CA VAL A 115 -15.16 9.46 13.20
C VAL A 115 -15.57 7.98 13.22
N ASP A 116 -16.12 7.49 12.10
CA ASP A 116 -16.57 6.10 11.98
C ASP A 116 -15.45 5.13 11.59
N GLY A 117 -14.29 5.66 11.19
CA GLY A 117 -13.08 4.87 10.85
C GLY A 117 -11.85 5.73 10.66
N ILE A 118 -10.69 5.15 10.90
CA ILE A 118 -9.39 5.80 10.73
C ILE A 118 -8.50 4.94 9.83
N ALA A 119 -7.99 5.51 8.74
CA ALA A 119 -6.90 4.95 7.96
C ALA A 119 -5.60 5.70 8.34
N VAL A 120 -4.55 4.97 8.71
CA VAL A 120 -3.33 5.59 9.27
C VAL A 120 -2.06 4.95 8.74
N THR A 121 -1.03 5.76 8.50
CA THR A 121 0.32 5.26 8.21
C THR A 121 1.12 5.08 9.49
N LEU A 122 1.90 4.00 9.56
CA LEU A 122 2.75 3.67 10.72
C LEU A 122 4.22 3.72 10.32
N ALA A 123 4.71 4.89 9.86
CA ALA A 123 6.13 5.08 9.53
C ALA A 123 7.03 4.92 10.77
N LYS A 124 6.55 5.35 11.92
CA LYS A 124 7.18 5.19 13.24
C LYS A 124 6.18 4.56 14.22
N PRO A 125 5.99 3.23 14.20
CA PRO A 125 4.89 2.55 14.90
C PRO A 125 4.87 2.84 16.40
N GLU A 126 6.03 2.89 17.05
CA GLU A 126 6.14 3.14 18.50
C GLU A 126 5.53 4.49 18.90
N ALA A 127 5.72 5.54 18.09
CA ALA A 127 5.17 6.86 18.35
C ALA A 127 3.64 6.90 18.21
N MET A 128 3.08 6.02 17.34
CA MET A 128 1.65 5.96 17.05
C MET A 128 0.85 5.08 18.02
N ARG A 129 1.52 4.16 18.73
CA ARG A 129 0.90 3.10 19.56
C ARG A 129 -0.17 3.62 20.52
N ALA A 130 0.14 4.67 21.27
CA ALA A 130 -0.80 5.21 22.27
C ALA A 130 -2.09 5.74 21.60
N ALA A 131 -1.96 6.55 20.55
CA ALA A 131 -3.10 7.12 19.85
C ALA A 131 -3.96 6.02 19.15
N ILE A 132 -3.32 4.99 18.58
CA ILE A 132 -4.02 3.82 18.04
C ILE A 132 -4.80 3.08 19.13
N THR A 133 -4.19 2.90 20.30
CA THR A 133 -4.85 2.25 21.45
C THR A 133 -6.06 3.06 21.92
N GLU A 134 -5.95 4.39 21.96
CA GLU A 134 -7.07 5.30 22.28
C GLU A 134 -8.22 5.15 21.26
N ALA A 135 -7.91 5.15 19.95
CA ALA A 135 -8.92 4.98 18.90
C ALA A 135 -9.67 3.63 19.03
N ARG A 136 -8.92 2.55 19.24
CA ARG A 136 -9.49 1.20 19.44
C ARG A 136 -10.34 1.10 20.71
N SER A 137 -9.90 1.74 21.79
CA SER A 137 -10.68 1.81 23.06
C SER A 137 -11.98 2.57 22.88
N ALA A 138 -12.00 3.57 22.00
CA ALA A 138 -13.20 4.28 21.59
C ALA A 138 -14.07 3.50 20.59
N LYS A 139 -13.69 2.25 20.25
CA LYS A 139 -14.37 1.37 19.28
C LYS A 139 -14.39 1.91 17.85
N ILE A 140 -13.44 2.74 17.50
CA ILE A 140 -13.25 3.22 16.14
C ILE A 140 -12.37 2.19 15.41
N PRO A 141 -12.80 1.61 14.28
CA PRO A 141 -12.00 0.71 13.47
C PRO A 141 -10.81 1.48 12.87
N VAL A 142 -9.62 0.87 12.94
CA VAL A 142 -8.39 1.46 12.40
C VAL A 142 -7.79 0.50 11.39
N VAL A 143 -7.45 1.00 10.20
CA VAL A 143 -6.70 0.26 9.17
C VAL A 143 -5.34 0.90 8.92
N GLY A 144 -4.35 0.07 8.64
CA GLY A 144 -3.01 0.51 8.23
C GLY A 144 -2.95 0.78 6.73
N VAL A 145 -2.20 1.79 6.34
CA VAL A 145 -1.96 2.11 4.94
C VAL A 145 -0.51 2.47 4.69
N ASN A 146 0.08 2.00 3.60
CA ASN A 146 1.41 2.33 3.10
C ASN A 146 2.58 1.87 3.97
N SER A 147 2.70 2.32 5.20
CA SER A 147 3.82 2.01 6.10
C SER A 147 3.39 1.22 7.32
N GLY A 148 4.28 0.35 7.83
CA GLY A 148 4.07 -0.37 9.08
C GLY A 148 3.46 -1.76 8.93
N ILE A 149 3.62 -2.41 7.77
CA ILE A 149 3.15 -3.79 7.55
C ILE A 149 3.64 -4.78 8.62
N GLY A 150 4.82 -4.58 9.21
CA GLY A 150 5.33 -5.41 10.29
C GLY A 150 4.69 -5.14 11.66
N ALA A 151 3.95 -4.05 11.81
CA ALA A 151 3.40 -3.61 13.10
C ALA A 151 1.86 -3.70 13.17
N TRP A 152 1.15 -3.68 12.05
CA TRP A 152 -0.29 -3.49 12.01
C TRP A 152 -1.08 -4.49 12.86
N GLN A 153 -0.70 -5.77 12.85
CA GLN A 153 -1.37 -6.80 13.66
C GLN A 153 -1.09 -6.62 15.16
N ALA A 154 0.16 -6.33 15.52
CA ALA A 154 0.56 -6.13 16.92
C ALA A 154 -0.11 -4.88 17.52
N GLU A 155 -0.30 -3.84 16.72
CA GLU A 155 -1.05 -2.63 17.10
C GLU A 155 -2.58 -2.86 17.02
N GLY A 156 -3.04 -4.03 16.57
CA GLY A 156 -4.44 -4.44 16.51
C GLY A 156 -5.26 -3.67 15.49
N LEU A 157 -4.66 -3.28 14.39
CA LEU A 157 -5.37 -2.73 13.25
C LEU A 157 -6.22 -3.82 12.58
N LEU A 158 -7.33 -3.42 11.99
CA LEU A 158 -8.30 -4.32 11.37
C LEU A 158 -7.78 -4.94 10.07
N GLU A 159 -7.08 -4.13 9.26
CA GLU A 159 -6.58 -4.46 7.93
C GLU A 159 -5.32 -3.65 7.64
N TYR A 160 -4.60 -4.04 6.59
CA TYR A 160 -3.47 -3.27 6.06
C TYR A 160 -3.50 -3.25 4.52
N TYR A 161 -3.35 -2.05 3.94
CA TYR A 161 -3.28 -1.80 2.50
C TYR A 161 -1.96 -1.16 2.13
N GLY A 162 -1.13 -1.86 1.38
CA GLY A 162 0.19 -1.34 1.03
C GLY A 162 1.07 -2.36 0.34
N GLN A 163 2.35 -2.11 0.33
CA GLN A 163 3.36 -3.00 -0.20
C GLN A 163 4.10 -3.71 0.94
N ASP A 164 4.57 -4.93 0.74
CA ASP A 164 5.61 -5.50 1.61
C ASP A 164 6.96 -4.95 1.17
N GLU A 165 7.46 -4.00 1.96
CA GLU A 165 8.67 -3.26 1.63
C GLU A 165 9.92 -4.11 1.68
N SER A 166 9.93 -5.16 2.50
CA SER A 166 11.04 -6.10 2.53
C SER A 166 11.06 -7.01 1.31
N VAL A 167 9.88 -7.39 0.78
CA VAL A 167 9.75 -8.11 -0.50
C VAL A 167 10.17 -7.22 -1.66
N ALA A 168 9.71 -5.98 -1.68
CA ALA A 168 10.04 -5.02 -2.70
C ALA A 168 11.55 -4.73 -2.74
N GLY A 169 12.17 -4.53 -1.56
CA GLY A 169 13.62 -4.35 -1.45
C GLY A 169 14.41 -5.55 -1.95
N ARG A 170 14.01 -6.77 -1.57
CA ARG A 170 14.66 -8.00 -2.10
C ARG A 170 14.53 -8.10 -3.61
N SER A 171 13.36 -7.82 -4.15
CA SER A 171 13.16 -7.85 -5.61
C SER A 171 14.04 -6.83 -6.34
N VAL A 172 14.33 -5.68 -5.71
CA VAL A 172 15.30 -4.71 -6.23
C VAL A 172 16.72 -5.29 -6.19
N GLY A 173 17.13 -5.92 -5.07
CA GLY A 173 18.45 -6.56 -4.96
C GLY A 173 18.67 -7.61 -6.06
N ASP A 174 17.72 -8.54 -6.23
CA ASP A 174 17.77 -9.56 -7.30
C ASP A 174 17.83 -8.92 -8.71
N LYS A 175 17.11 -7.80 -8.91
CA LYS A 175 17.15 -7.08 -10.18
C LYS A 175 18.49 -6.44 -10.44
N LEU A 176 19.15 -5.86 -9.42
CA LEU A 176 20.49 -5.27 -9.53
C LEU A 176 21.54 -6.32 -9.90
N ASP A 177 21.44 -7.56 -9.37
CA ASP A 177 22.30 -8.66 -9.77
C ASP A 177 22.11 -9.03 -11.25
N GLY A 178 20.86 -9.11 -11.69
CA GLY A 178 20.53 -9.31 -13.11
C GLY A 178 21.08 -8.20 -14.03
N LEU A 179 21.23 -6.99 -13.51
CA LEU A 179 21.82 -5.84 -14.19
C LEU A 179 23.34 -5.75 -14.02
N LYS A 180 23.94 -6.69 -13.26
CA LYS A 180 25.38 -6.79 -12.99
C LYS A 180 25.97 -5.58 -12.26
N ALA A 181 25.17 -4.89 -11.46
CA ALA A 181 25.65 -3.88 -10.53
C ALA A 181 26.64 -4.50 -9.52
N LYS A 182 27.52 -3.71 -8.95
CA LYS A 182 28.56 -4.15 -8.00
C LYS A 182 28.48 -3.43 -6.67
N HIS A 183 28.09 -2.16 -6.68
CA HIS A 183 28.06 -1.35 -5.48
C HIS A 183 26.85 -0.40 -5.50
N ALA A 184 25.82 -0.74 -4.76
CA ALA A 184 24.59 0.04 -4.60
C ALA A 184 24.69 0.98 -3.40
N LEU A 185 24.29 2.24 -3.60
CA LEU A 185 24.04 3.22 -2.55
C LEU A 185 22.53 3.40 -2.37
N CYS A 186 21.97 2.84 -1.30
CA CYS A 186 20.55 3.00 -0.96
C CYS A 186 20.35 4.29 -0.16
N VAL A 187 19.51 5.21 -0.67
CA VAL A 187 19.29 6.53 -0.09
C VAL A 187 17.99 6.58 0.69
N ILE A 188 18.08 6.81 2.01
CA ILE A 188 16.94 6.96 2.91
C ILE A 188 16.73 8.43 3.24
N HIS A 189 15.60 8.99 2.84
CA HIS A 189 15.27 10.40 2.98
C HIS A 189 14.43 10.71 4.23
N GLU A 190 14.04 9.69 4.98
CA GLU A 190 13.35 9.81 6.28
C GLU A 190 13.90 8.74 7.23
N GLN A 191 14.86 9.12 8.05
CA GLN A 191 15.50 8.21 9.00
C GLN A 191 14.49 7.67 10.01
N GLY A 192 14.52 6.35 10.23
CA GLY A 192 13.63 5.66 11.16
C GLY A 192 12.23 5.39 10.61
N ASN A 193 11.96 5.71 9.34
CA ASN A 193 10.77 5.23 8.64
C ASN A 193 10.93 3.74 8.34
N VAL A 194 10.14 2.89 9.00
CA VAL A 194 10.26 1.43 8.92
C VAL A 194 10.08 0.88 7.50
N ALA A 195 9.34 1.57 6.64
CA ALA A 195 9.16 1.18 5.24
C ALA A 195 10.44 1.38 4.43
N LEU A 196 11.07 2.55 4.55
CA LEU A 196 12.30 2.88 3.82
C LEU A 196 13.49 2.05 4.31
N GLU A 197 13.58 1.84 5.63
CA GLU A 197 14.58 0.94 6.22
C GLU A 197 14.42 -0.50 5.70
N ALA A 198 13.18 -1.01 5.62
CA ALA A 198 12.90 -2.35 5.11
C ALA A 198 13.26 -2.50 3.63
N ARG A 199 13.05 -1.46 2.79
CA ARG A 199 13.48 -1.45 1.38
C ARG A 199 15.00 -1.64 1.26
N CYS A 200 15.77 -0.77 1.92
CA CYS A 200 17.24 -0.83 1.86
C CYS A 200 17.79 -2.11 2.51
N ALA A 201 17.20 -2.59 3.62
CA ALA A 201 17.57 -3.86 4.22
C ALA A 201 17.25 -5.05 3.28
N GLY A 202 16.14 -4.97 2.54
CA GLY A 202 15.77 -5.94 1.52
C GLY A 202 16.78 -5.99 0.38
N VAL A 203 17.17 -4.83 -0.17
CA VAL A 203 18.24 -4.73 -1.19
C VAL A 203 19.52 -5.39 -0.69
N LYS A 204 19.99 -4.99 0.49
CA LYS A 204 21.21 -5.54 1.09
C LYS A 204 21.16 -7.06 1.30
N LYS A 205 19.96 -7.62 1.47
CA LYS A 205 19.77 -9.04 1.78
C LYS A 205 19.95 -9.94 0.56
N THR A 206 19.58 -9.49 -0.64
CA THR A 206 19.57 -10.33 -1.84
C THR A 206 20.56 -9.88 -2.90
N PHE A 207 21.00 -8.62 -2.87
CA PHE A 207 22.04 -8.14 -3.78
C PHE A 207 23.40 -8.73 -3.41
N ASP A 208 24.02 -9.46 -4.33
CA ASP A 208 25.35 -10.09 -4.16
C ASP A 208 26.48 -9.05 -4.09
N GLY A 209 26.25 -7.84 -4.60
CA GLY A 209 27.20 -6.74 -4.53
C GLY A 209 27.21 -6.04 -3.17
N ARG A 210 28.03 -5.00 -3.04
CA ARG A 210 28.07 -4.17 -1.84
C ARG A 210 26.86 -3.25 -1.80
N THR A 211 26.20 -3.12 -0.63
CA THR A 211 25.15 -2.13 -0.36
C THR A 211 25.55 -1.23 0.78
N ASP A 212 25.69 0.06 0.51
CA ASP A 212 25.84 1.11 1.52
C ASP A 212 24.51 1.86 1.68
N ILE A 213 24.27 2.43 2.85
CA ILE A 213 23.10 3.25 3.15
C ILE A 213 23.55 4.70 3.34
N LEU A 214 22.83 5.63 2.71
CA LEU A 214 23.00 7.07 2.90
C LEU A 214 21.71 7.67 3.45
N TYR A 215 21.79 8.24 4.64
CA TYR A 215 20.69 9.01 5.22
C TYR A 215 20.81 10.47 4.78
N VAL A 216 19.71 11.05 4.33
CA VAL A 216 19.61 12.44 3.89
C VAL A 216 18.33 13.07 4.46
N ASP A 217 18.29 14.40 4.54
CA ASP A 217 17.06 15.13 4.85
C ASP A 217 16.20 15.26 3.59
N GLY A 218 15.05 14.58 3.57
CA GLY A 218 14.10 14.61 2.45
C GLY A 218 13.34 15.92 2.32
N THR A 219 13.40 16.80 3.31
CA THR A 219 12.74 18.10 3.25
C THR A 219 13.56 19.13 2.44
N ASP A 220 14.85 18.86 2.19
CA ASP A 220 15.74 19.71 1.38
C ASP A 220 16.43 18.92 0.26
N LEU A 221 15.77 18.87 -0.91
CA LEU A 221 16.31 18.21 -2.09
C LEU A 221 17.63 18.83 -2.59
N THR A 222 17.91 20.10 -2.29
CA THR A 222 19.16 20.76 -2.67
C THR A 222 20.30 20.27 -1.80
N ALA A 223 20.12 20.26 -0.49
CA ALA A 223 21.08 19.70 0.46
C ALA A 223 21.32 18.20 0.16
N MET A 224 20.26 17.42 -0.05
CA MET A 224 20.37 16.02 -0.47
C MET A 224 21.24 15.86 -1.73
N THR A 225 20.96 16.66 -2.78
CA THR A 225 21.75 16.60 -4.03
C THR A 225 23.24 16.86 -3.79
N THR A 226 23.56 17.81 -2.92
CA THR A 226 24.95 18.14 -2.56
C THR A 226 25.61 16.97 -1.83
N VAL A 227 24.98 16.45 -0.77
CA VAL A 227 25.47 15.30 0.02
C VAL A 227 25.72 14.08 -0.87
N LEU A 228 24.76 13.77 -1.75
CA LEU A 228 24.90 12.64 -2.67
C LEU A 228 25.99 12.87 -3.72
N THR A 229 26.13 14.10 -4.24
CA THR A 229 27.21 14.45 -5.17
C THR A 229 28.58 14.22 -4.54
N ASP A 230 28.77 14.67 -3.30
CA ASP A 230 30.02 14.52 -2.57
C ASP A 230 30.31 13.06 -2.25
N ARG A 231 29.29 12.28 -1.87
CA ARG A 231 29.43 10.84 -1.61
C ARG A 231 29.88 10.09 -2.87
N LEU A 232 29.30 10.40 -4.04
CA LEU A 232 29.65 9.79 -5.32
C LEU A 232 31.08 10.17 -5.79
N ARG A 233 31.55 11.40 -5.48
CA ARG A 233 32.93 11.81 -5.74
C ARG A 233 33.94 11.09 -4.84
N GLN A 234 33.58 10.88 -3.57
CA GLN A 234 34.44 10.22 -2.57
C GLN A 234 34.59 8.72 -2.85
N ASP A 235 33.55 8.08 -3.41
CA ASP A 235 33.55 6.65 -3.67
C ASP A 235 33.10 6.36 -5.11
N PRO A 236 34.06 6.39 -6.07
CA PRO A 236 33.75 6.13 -7.48
C PRO A 236 33.42 4.67 -7.78
N THR A 237 33.48 3.77 -6.80
CA THR A 237 33.05 2.37 -6.95
C THR A 237 31.52 2.20 -6.92
N ILE A 238 30.77 3.21 -6.47
CA ILE A 238 29.31 3.21 -6.49
C ILE A 238 28.87 3.27 -7.96
N ASP A 239 28.20 2.20 -8.41
CA ASP A 239 27.71 2.06 -9.78
C ASP A 239 26.18 2.06 -9.88
N GLU A 240 25.48 2.04 -8.72
CA GLU A 240 24.02 2.14 -8.64
C GLU A 240 23.58 3.02 -7.45
N VAL A 241 22.63 3.92 -7.67
CA VAL A 241 21.94 4.68 -6.63
C VAL A 241 20.48 4.20 -6.58
N VAL A 242 20.07 3.65 -5.44
CA VAL A 242 18.68 3.26 -5.19
C VAL A 242 18.01 4.33 -4.35
N ALA A 243 17.17 5.15 -4.97
CA ALA A 243 16.38 6.16 -4.28
C ALA A 243 15.04 5.58 -3.77
N ASN A 244 14.51 6.12 -2.69
CA ASN A 244 13.27 5.65 -2.08
C ASN A 244 12.04 6.50 -2.41
N GLY A 245 12.04 7.19 -3.56
CA GLY A 245 10.92 7.98 -4.04
C GLY A 245 11.25 8.74 -5.32
N ALA A 246 10.21 9.12 -6.08
CA ALA A 246 10.33 9.67 -7.42
C ALA A 246 11.13 10.98 -7.48
N ASP A 247 10.86 11.93 -6.59
CA ASP A 247 11.56 13.23 -6.57
C ASP A 247 13.01 13.08 -6.11
N PHE A 248 13.27 12.14 -5.20
CA PHE A 248 14.62 11.78 -4.75
C PHE A 248 15.45 11.12 -5.85
N ALA A 249 14.81 10.30 -6.71
CA ALA A 249 15.48 9.75 -7.88
C ALA A 249 15.85 10.84 -8.90
N LEU A 250 14.99 11.81 -9.14
CA LEU A 250 15.27 12.93 -10.02
C LEU A 250 16.40 13.81 -9.47
N ALA A 251 16.48 13.99 -8.15
CA ALA A 251 17.59 14.65 -7.48
C ALA A 251 18.87 13.81 -7.58
N SER A 252 18.78 12.48 -7.47
CA SER A 252 19.92 11.56 -7.63
C SER A 252 20.48 11.60 -9.04
N VAL A 253 19.67 11.68 -10.09
CA VAL A 253 20.13 11.86 -11.48
C VAL A 253 20.95 13.15 -11.62
N LYS A 254 20.53 14.25 -10.97
CA LYS A 254 21.29 15.50 -10.95
C LYS A 254 22.62 15.35 -10.22
N ALA A 255 22.62 14.65 -9.07
CA ALA A 255 23.82 14.42 -8.27
C ALA A 255 24.85 13.56 -9.02
N VAL A 256 24.43 12.47 -9.67
CA VAL A 256 25.26 11.62 -10.51
C VAL A 256 25.95 12.43 -11.61
N LYS A 257 25.17 13.26 -12.30
CA LYS A 257 25.69 14.16 -13.35
C LYS A 257 26.67 15.20 -12.79
N ALA A 258 26.35 15.82 -11.67
CA ALA A 258 27.21 16.83 -11.03
C ALA A 258 28.51 16.23 -10.46
N ALA A 259 28.49 14.97 -10.04
CA ALA A 259 29.67 14.24 -9.60
C ALA A 259 30.56 13.76 -10.76
N GLY A 260 30.08 13.76 -12.01
CA GLY A 260 30.75 13.10 -13.13
C GLY A 260 30.82 11.58 -12.94
N SER A 261 29.89 11.00 -12.16
CA SER A 261 29.83 9.57 -11.85
C SER A 261 29.19 8.79 -12.98
N GLY A 262 29.60 7.54 -13.15
CA GLY A 262 28.98 6.56 -14.05
C GLY A 262 27.83 5.79 -13.42
N ALA A 263 27.46 6.08 -12.17
CA ALA A 263 26.41 5.37 -11.46
C ALA A 263 25.05 5.51 -12.17
N GLN A 264 24.28 4.42 -12.17
CA GLN A 264 22.91 4.42 -12.66
C GLN A 264 21.96 4.75 -11.51
N VAL A 265 20.72 5.12 -11.82
CA VAL A 265 19.70 5.44 -10.81
C VAL A 265 18.51 4.52 -10.98
N SER A 266 18.09 3.90 -9.89
CA SER A 266 16.84 3.16 -9.77
C SER A 266 16.05 3.69 -8.57
N THR A 267 14.75 3.44 -8.53
CA THR A 267 13.92 4.02 -7.46
C THR A 267 12.71 3.19 -7.11
N PHE A 268 12.08 3.60 -6.04
CA PHE A 268 10.67 3.32 -5.73
C PHE A 268 9.83 4.52 -6.15
N ASP A 269 8.54 4.27 -6.35
CA ASP A 269 7.47 5.22 -6.66
C ASP A 269 7.58 5.89 -8.04
N LEU A 270 6.44 6.44 -8.44
CA LEU A 270 6.26 7.09 -9.74
C LEU A 270 5.70 8.50 -9.56
N ASN A 271 6.03 9.35 -10.50
CA ASN A 271 5.32 10.57 -10.81
C ASN A 271 5.47 10.90 -12.30
N LYS A 272 4.75 11.89 -12.79
CA LYS A 272 4.78 12.31 -14.20
C LYS A 272 6.20 12.62 -14.73
N SER A 273 7.06 13.20 -13.90
CA SER A 273 8.44 13.57 -14.29
C SER A 273 9.35 12.35 -14.29
N LEU A 274 9.17 11.43 -13.33
CA LEU A 274 9.95 10.21 -13.25
C LEU A 274 9.64 9.26 -14.41
N VAL A 275 8.37 9.12 -14.79
CA VAL A 275 7.96 8.33 -15.96
C VAL A 275 8.75 8.77 -17.20
N LYS A 276 8.86 10.08 -17.45
CA LYS A 276 9.68 10.61 -18.54
C LYS A 276 11.17 10.31 -18.38
N ALA A 277 11.68 10.28 -17.14
CA ALA A 277 13.08 9.93 -16.88
C ALA A 277 13.36 8.44 -17.17
N VAL A 278 12.42 7.56 -16.86
CA VAL A 278 12.49 6.13 -17.22
C VAL A 278 12.43 5.95 -18.75
N GLU A 279 11.52 6.65 -19.44
CA GLU A 279 11.42 6.63 -20.91
C GLU A 279 12.74 7.02 -21.60
N ARG A 280 13.42 8.07 -21.09
CA ARG A 280 14.72 8.51 -21.62
C ARG A 280 15.88 7.61 -21.21
N GLY A 281 15.71 6.76 -20.19
CA GLY A 281 16.77 5.94 -19.60
C GLY A 281 17.66 6.71 -18.60
N ASP A 282 17.23 7.89 -18.11
CA ASP A 282 17.91 8.61 -17.02
C ASP A 282 17.72 7.88 -15.68
N VAL A 283 16.62 7.12 -15.54
CA VAL A 283 16.33 6.21 -14.44
C VAL A 283 16.11 4.82 -15.02
N ARG A 284 16.79 3.83 -14.48
CA ARG A 284 16.86 2.47 -15.01
C ARG A 284 15.53 1.71 -14.85
N PHE A 285 14.94 1.83 -13.67
CA PHE A 285 13.60 1.31 -13.32
C PHE A 285 13.03 2.02 -12.11
N ALA A 286 11.73 1.89 -11.93
CA ALA A 286 11.03 2.25 -10.70
C ALA A 286 10.21 1.05 -10.19
N VAL A 287 10.01 0.96 -8.88
CA VAL A 287 9.08 0.03 -8.23
C VAL A 287 7.81 0.78 -7.90
N ASP A 288 6.73 0.42 -8.56
CA ASP A 288 5.40 0.99 -8.33
C ASP A 288 4.66 0.21 -7.26
N GLN A 289 4.21 0.90 -6.24
CA GLN A 289 3.39 0.36 -5.15
C GLN A 289 1.91 0.76 -5.24
N GLN A 290 1.51 1.50 -6.27
CA GLN A 290 0.14 1.92 -6.55
C GLN A 290 -0.49 2.77 -5.43
N PRO A 291 0.07 3.96 -5.12
CA PRO A 291 -0.38 4.77 -3.99
C PRO A 291 -1.86 5.19 -4.06
N TYR A 292 -2.37 5.48 -5.26
CA TYR A 292 -3.79 5.74 -5.46
C TYR A 292 -4.67 4.56 -4.99
N LEU A 293 -4.27 3.33 -5.34
CA LEU A 293 -5.00 2.12 -4.93
C LEU A 293 -4.96 1.95 -3.41
N GLN A 294 -3.85 2.28 -2.73
CA GLN A 294 -3.74 2.20 -1.28
C GLN A 294 -4.77 3.10 -0.59
N GLY A 295 -4.84 4.36 -1.00
CA GLY A 295 -5.81 5.31 -0.45
C GLY A 295 -7.26 4.90 -0.74
N TYR A 296 -7.52 4.44 -1.97
CA TYR A 296 -8.84 3.94 -2.37
C TYR A 296 -9.30 2.77 -1.49
N LEU A 297 -8.47 1.74 -1.38
CA LEU A 297 -8.80 0.53 -0.61
C LEU A 297 -8.94 0.79 0.89
N ALA A 298 -8.18 1.73 1.45
CA ALA A 298 -8.27 2.06 2.86
C ALA A 298 -9.64 2.68 3.23
N VAL A 299 -10.18 3.54 2.38
CA VAL A 299 -11.51 4.14 2.59
C VAL A 299 -12.62 3.13 2.27
N ASP A 300 -12.53 2.43 1.13
CA ASP A 300 -13.48 1.41 0.70
C ASP A 300 -13.58 0.26 1.73
N GLY A 301 -12.46 -0.22 2.26
CA GLY A 301 -12.42 -1.26 3.29
C GLY A 301 -13.08 -0.83 4.60
N LEU A 302 -12.81 0.39 5.08
CA LEU A 302 -13.50 0.94 6.27
C LEU A 302 -15.00 1.08 6.03
N TRP A 303 -15.42 1.52 4.85
CA TRP A 303 -16.82 1.60 4.47
C TRP A 303 -17.48 0.21 4.45
N LEU A 304 -16.84 -0.80 3.83
CA LEU A 304 -17.31 -2.18 3.79
C LEU A 304 -17.44 -2.78 5.20
N TYR A 305 -16.45 -2.53 6.05
CA TYR A 305 -16.51 -2.97 7.45
C TYR A 305 -17.69 -2.33 8.21
N ARG A 306 -17.88 -1.02 8.03
CA ARG A 306 -18.93 -0.27 8.72
C ARG A 306 -20.32 -0.66 8.28
N THR A 307 -20.52 -0.92 6.98
CA THR A 307 -21.85 -1.17 6.40
C THR A 307 -22.27 -2.64 6.48
N ASN A 308 -21.38 -3.60 6.39
CA ASN A 308 -21.72 -5.02 6.33
C ASN A 308 -20.74 -5.96 7.05
N GLY A 309 -19.77 -5.42 7.80
CA GLY A 309 -18.82 -6.20 8.58
C GLY A 309 -17.76 -6.95 7.78
N ASN A 310 -17.58 -6.65 6.48
CA ASN A 310 -16.57 -7.31 5.66
C ASN A 310 -15.18 -6.82 6.02
N ILE A 311 -14.23 -7.75 6.03
CA ILE A 311 -12.81 -7.49 6.32
C ILE A 311 -11.96 -8.10 5.18
N SER A 312 -11.21 -7.27 4.50
CA SER A 312 -10.29 -7.71 3.45
C SER A 312 -9.16 -8.55 4.04
N GLY A 313 -8.62 -9.50 3.27
CA GLY A 313 -7.59 -10.40 3.79
C GLY A 313 -8.04 -11.23 5.00
N GLY A 314 -9.33 -11.23 5.34
CA GLY A 314 -9.89 -11.92 6.51
C GLY A 314 -9.36 -11.38 7.85
N GLY A 315 -8.79 -10.17 7.88
CA GLY A 315 -8.13 -9.61 9.07
C GLY A 315 -6.83 -10.30 9.48
N ALA A 316 -6.34 -11.24 8.66
CA ALA A 316 -5.16 -12.04 8.94
C ALA A 316 -4.00 -11.79 7.94
N ALA A 317 -4.32 -11.38 6.72
CA ALA A 317 -3.35 -11.10 5.67
C ALA A 317 -3.48 -9.66 5.16
N PRO A 318 -2.36 -8.97 4.85
CA PRO A 318 -2.42 -7.65 4.24
C PRO A 318 -2.94 -7.73 2.80
N VAL A 319 -3.56 -6.66 2.31
CA VAL A 319 -3.89 -6.48 0.90
C VAL A 319 -2.74 -5.77 0.20
N LEU A 320 -1.99 -6.53 -0.59
CA LEU A 320 -0.77 -6.01 -1.23
C LEU A 320 -1.09 -5.27 -2.54
N THR A 321 -0.50 -4.09 -2.69
CA THR A 321 -0.66 -3.22 -3.86
C THR A 321 0.59 -3.16 -4.76
N GLY A 322 1.65 -3.88 -4.41
CA GLY A 322 2.93 -3.98 -5.09
C GLY A 322 3.80 -5.07 -4.50
N PRO A 323 5.06 -5.23 -4.98
CA PRO A 323 5.76 -4.40 -5.96
C PRO A 323 5.44 -4.72 -7.43
N ALA A 324 5.51 -3.71 -8.30
CA ALA A 324 5.49 -3.87 -9.74
C ALA A 324 6.62 -3.05 -10.39
N PHE A 325 7.46 -3.71 -11.21
CA PHE A 325 8.55 -2.99 -11.88
C PHE A 325 8.06 -2.21 -13.10
N VAL A 326 8.46 -0.95 -13.15
CA VAL A 326 8.29 -0.06 -14.29
C VAL A 326 9.66 0.20 -14.90
N THR A 327 9.83 -0.23 -16.13
CA THR A 327 11.07 -0.18 -16.89
C THR A 327 10.82 0.53 -18.22
N LYS A 328 11.88 0.79 -19.00
CA LYS A 328 11.75 1.41 -20.31
C LYS A 328 10.85 0.61 -21.26
N GLU A 329 10.81 -0.72 -21.10
CA GLU A 329 10.01 -1.62 -21.95
C GLU A 329 8.50 -1.51 -21.71
N ASN A 330 8.07 -1.16 -20.48
CA ASN A 330 6.66 -1.15 -20.10
C ASN A 330 6.12 0.21 -19.66
N VAL A 331 6.98 1.22 -19.47
CA VAL A 331 6.59 2.55 -18.95
C VAL A 331 5.53 3.24 -19.80
N ALA A 332 5.52 3.02 -21.12
CA ALA A 332 4.53 3.61 -22.02
C ALA A 332 3.08 3.22 -21.66
N SER A 333 2.87 2.00 -21.15
CA SER A 333 1.54 1.55 -20.71
C SER A 333 1.03 2.29 -19.48
N ILE A 334 1.95 2.86 -18.67
CA ILE A 334 1.65 3.54 -17.40
C ILE A 334 1.60 5.06 -17.56
N ALA A 335 2.28 5.60 -18.58
CA ALA A 335 2.48 7.04 -18.78
C ALA A 335 1.16 7.85 -18.76
N LYS A 336 0.09 7.33 -19.38
CA LYS A 336 -1.22 8.00 -19.39
C LYS A 336 -1.84 8.09 -17.99
N TYR A 337 -1.64 7.08 -17.14
CA TYR A 337 -2.18 7.06 -15.78
C TYR A 337 -1.39 7.99 -14.87
N ALA A 338 -0.05 8.01 -15.00
CA ALA A 338 0.81 8.97 -14.31
C ALA A 338 0.48 10.42 -14.72
N ALA A 339 0.19 10.66 -16.01
CA ALA A 339 -0.25 11.96 -16.49
C ALA A 339 -1.61 12.37 -15.92
N GLY A 340 -2.50 11.41 -15.70
CA GLY A 340 -3.84 11.57 -15.12
C GLY A 340 -3.89 11.64 -13.60
N GLY A 341 -2.75 11.49 -12.90
CA GLY A 341 -2.68 11.56 -11.43
C GLY A 341 -3.27 10.33 -10.72
N THR A 342 -3.19 9.16 -11.35
CA THR A 342 -3.63 7.88 -10.75
C THR A 342 -2.50 6.85 -10.59
N ARG A 343 -1.25 7.26 -10.93
CA ARG A 343 -0.01 6.49 -10.76
C ARG A 343 1.15 7.40 -10.42
#